data_64bf4e2b813c630e09a4283c442c5dfa
#
_entry.id   64bf4e2b813c630e09a4283c442c5dfa
#
_cell.length_a   1.000
_cell.length_b   1.000
_cell.length_c   1.000
_cell.angle_alpha   90.00
_cell.angle_beta   90.00
_cell.angle_gamma   90.00
#
_symmetry.space_group_name_H-M   'P 1'
#
loop_
_entity.id
_entity.type
_entity.pdbx_description
1 polymer ?
#
loop_
_entity_poly.entity_id
_entity_poly.type
_entity_poly.pdbx_seq_one_letter_code
_entity_poly.pdbx_strand_id
1 'polypeptide(L)'
;MSGILHNFAFVITLIAMKMNARQRIVRCAVATAMSVVCAIGVKAALPVVEYSATVMGNSSTGDFAPYMIGSWNGGRLTRSHSALLDVEAHKSLDVSRRFDYSFGAEVVTGYQSATDYARYDAASATWTTSHERPAAIWLQQLYAEIKYRSLFLSVGMKDNHSKLLDESLSSGDLTRSNNARAIPGATVGFIDFQNIPLTNGWVQIAGEIYYGRSMDKDFVESQHNRYNGVMATDLWYTYKYCYFRTKPSKPFSVTLGMQTAGQFGGSTLYYRRGEQYAQEVRGFHFKDIFEMFLPREGTGEGYYKGNTLGSWDFKARYRLRDGKELYAYFQGPWEDGSGIGRKNGFDGLWGLGYDSGKPGLITGAAIEYLDFCNQSGPMHWAPNDAPGTDIIHNATGGDNYYNNDFYMSYSNYGMAIATPFVKAPLYNLDGQGRFAHNRSRGFHAAMRGNITSDCDYRVMVSYQKAWGSGRLPQGVALHNTSAMAEATWRADRWLPGLSLKAQVAFDAGDLRGDNFGAMVAVKYSGSLFNKKK
;
A
#
# COMPACT_ATOMS: atom_id res chain seq x y z
N MET A 1 -10.75 36.89 9.79
CA MET A 1 -10.74 35.94 8.66
C MET A 1 -9.44 35.98 7.85
N SER A 2 -8.79 37.12 7.60
CA SER A 2 -7.50 37.19 6.90
C SER A 2 -6.34 36.54 7.68
N GLY A 3 -6.36 36.58 9.01
CA GLY A 3 -5.26 36.08 9.85
C GLY A 3 -5.09 34.55 9.87
N ILE A 4 -6.18 33.77 9.75
CA ILE A 4 -6.11 32.29 9.79
C ILE A 4 -5.61 31.74 8.44
N LEU A 5 -6.06 32.31 7.34
CA LEU A 5 -5.53 32.01 5.99
C LEU A 5 -4.07 32.42 5.85
N HIS A 6 -3.68 33.54 6.45
CA HIS A 6 -2.29 34.01 6.48
C HIS A 6 -1.38 33.09 7.30
N ASN A 7 -1.86 32.59 8.46
CA ASN A 7 -1.12 31.65 9.28
C ASN A 7 -1.01 30.26 8.64
N PHE A 8 -2.06 29.78 7.96
CA PHE A 8 -2.00 28.51 7.22
C PHE A 8 -1.06 28.60 6.01
N ALA A 9 -1.11 29.70 5.25
CA ALA A 9 -0.17 29.97 4.17
C ALA A 9 1.27 30.14 4.69
N PHE A 10 1.44 30.75 5.89
CA PHE A 10 2.75 30.93 6.52
C PHE A 10 3.35 29.60 6.99
N VAL A 11 2.56 28.69 7.59
CA VAL A 11 3.02 27.36 8.00
C VAL A 11 3.40 26.52 6.76
N ILE A 12 2.60 26.55 5.70
CA ILE A 12 2.93 25.89 4.42
C ILE A 12 4.19 26.51 3.79
N THR A 13 4.38 27.83 3.90
CA THR A 13 5.57 28.52 3.38
C THR A 13 6.82 28.19 4.19
N LEU A 14 6.72 28.07 5.54
CA LEU A 14 7.83 27.67 6.41
C LEU A 14 8.27 26.22 6.17
N ILE A 15 7.32 25.30 5.99
CA ILE A 15 7.57 23.90 5.59
C ILE A 15 8.25 23.89 4.22
N ALA A 16 7.84 24.80 3.34
CA ALA A 16 8.35 24.93 1.98
C ALA A 16 9.79 25.46 1.88
N MET A 17 10.30 26.19 2.87
CA MET A 17 11.64 26.79 2.82
C MET A 17 12.80 25.80 3.06
N LYS A 18 12.55 24.61 3.62
CA LYS A 18 13.58 23.58 3.89
C LYS A 18 13.63 22.44 2.87
N MET A 19 12.89 22.53 1.77
CA MET A 19 12.77 21.47 0.78
C MET A 19 13.68 21.68 -0.45
N ASN A 20 14.32 20.62 -0.94
CA ASN A 20 15.23 20.62 -2.10
C ASN A 20 14.56 20.95 -3.45
N ALA A 21 15.35 21.36 -4.45
CA ALA A 21 14.92 21.84 -5.77
C ALA A 21 13.98 20.87 -6.53
N ARG A 22 14.09 19.54 -6.32
CA ARG A 22 13.23 18.51 -6.94
C ARG A 22 11.77 18.54 -6.44
N GLN A 23 11.54 19.06 -5.24
CA GLN A 23 10.21 19.24 -4.66
C GLN A 23 9.47 20.47 -5.22
N ARG A 24 10.14 21.30 -6.03
CA ARG A 24 9.53 22.48 -6.67
C ARG A 24 8.46 22.14 -7.70
N ILE A 25 8.55 20.97 -8.36
CA ILE A 25 7.55 20.53 -9.36
C ILE A 25 6.21 20.20 -8.66
N VAL A 26 6.25 19.53 -7.50
CA VAL A 26 5.06 19.29 -6.68
C VAL A 26 4.47 20.62 -6.17
N ARG A 27 5.31 21.62 -5.87
CA ARG A 27 4.86 22.99 -5.53
C ARG A 27 4.06 23.65 -6.64
N CYS A 28 4.54 23.56 -7.89
CA CYS A 28 3.82 24.17 -9.02
C CYS A 28 2.48 23.47 -9.24
N ALA A 29 2.41 22.14 -9.16
CA ALA A 29 1.17 21.39 -9.34
C ALA A 29 0.16 21.68 -8.22
N VAL A 30 0.60 21.75 -6.97
CA VAL A 30 -0.25 22.08 -5.80
C VAL A 30 -0.68 23.55 -5.82
N ALA A 31 0.22 24.47 -6.12
CA ALA A 31 -0.12 25.90 -6.25
C ALA A 31 -1.09 26.14 -7.41
N THR A 32 -0.91 25.45 -8.53
CA THR A 32 -1.83 25.53 -9.68
C THR A 32 -3.18 24.91 -9.34
N ALA A 33 -3.23 23.77 -8.67
CA ALA A 33 -4.49 23.16 -8.22
C ALA A 33 -5.24 24.05 -7.20
N MET A 34 -4.52 24.64 -6.24
CA MET A 34 -5.09 25.61 -5.30
C MET A 34 -5.56 26.89 -6.00
N SER A 35 -4.81 27.40 -6.99
CA SER A 35 -5.18 28.60 -7.75
C SER A 35 -6.42 28.38 -8.62
N VAL A 36 -6.60 27.19 -9.19
CA VAL A 36 -7.80 26.80 -9.95
C VAL A 36 -9.01 26.69 -9.02
N VAL A 37 -8.85 26.16 -7.82
CA VAL A 37 -9.92 26.10 -6.81
C VAL A 37 -10.31 27.51 -6.31
N CYS A 38 -9.35 28.41 -6.17
CA CYS A 38 -9.60 29.80 -5.78
C CYS A 38 -10.18 30.67 -6.92
N ALA A 39 -9.88 30.35 -8.19
CA ALA A 39 -10.34 31.12 -9.36
C ALA A 39 -11.79 30.82 -9.75
N ILE A 40 -12.39 29.72 -9.25
CA ILE A 40 -13.81 29.46 -9.39
C ILE A 40 -14.54 30.29 -8.33
N GLY A 41 -14.70 31.59 -8.58
CA GLY A 41 -15.37 32.56 -7.73
C GLY A 41 -16.87 32.28 -7.55
N VAL A 42 -17.21 31.20 -6.85
CA VAL A 42 -18.57 30.88 -6.43
C VAL A 42 -18.78 31.48 -5.05
N LYS A 43 -19.81 32.29 -4.87
CA LYS A 43 -20.40 32.69 -3.57
C LYS A 43 -21.02 31.45 -2.89
N ALA A 44 -20.19 30.44 -2.61
CA ALA A 44 -20.61 29.23 -1.91
C ALA A 44 -20.34 29.38 -0.42
N ALA A 45 -21.23 28.86 0.41
CA ALA A 45 -20.94 28.66 1.84
C ALA A 45 -19.62 27.89 1.99
N LEU A 46 -18.79 28.27 2.96
CA LEU A 46 -17.54 27.56 3.24
C LEU A 46 -17.82 26.07 3.41
N PRO A 47 -17.04 25.19 2.77
CA PRO A 47 -17.22 23.74 2.89
C PRO A 47 -16.93 23.31 4.33
N VAL A 48 -17.62 22.28 4.81
CA VAL A 48 -17.26 21.61 6.06
C VAL A 48 -15.90 20.97 5.85
N VAL A 49 -14.93 21.33 6.69
CA VAL A 49 -13.59 20.75 6.71
C VAL A 49 -13.47 19.93 8.00
N GLU A 50 -13.24 18.65 7.85
CA GLU A 50 -12.92 17.74 8.94
C GLU A 50 -11.44 17.85 9.28
N TYR A 51 -11.09 17.77 10.55
CA TYR A 51 -9.70 17.79 10.99
C TYR A 51 -9.49 16.79 12.11
N SER A 52 -8.27 16.30 12.23
CA SER A 52 -7.82 15.50 13.36
C SER A 52 -6.38 15.81 13.74
N ALA A 53 -6.09 15.63 15.02
CA ALA A 53 -4.74 15.63 15.55
C ALA A 53 -4.56 14.37 16.40
N THR A 54 -3.54 13.56 16.08
CA THR A 54 -3.26 12.31 16.77
C THR A 54 -1.84 12.35 17.33
N VAL A 55 -1.71 12.21 18.63
CA VAL A 55 -0.41 11.91 19.25
C VAL A 55 -0.34 10.41 19.40
N MET A 56 0.70 9.80 18.84
CA MET A 56 0.89 8.35 18.89
C MET A 56 2.33 7.99 19.21
N GLY A 57 2.53 6.85 19.85
CA GLY A 57 3.85 6.32 20.10
C GLY A 57 3.83 4.81 20.27
N ASN A 58 4.92 4.18 19.90
CA ASN A 58 5.16 2.77 20.15
C ASN A 58 6.55 2.54 20.74
N SER A 59 6.67 1.45 21.46
CA SER A 59 7.94 0.92 21.94
C SER A 59 7.93 -0.59 21.81
N SER A 60 9.06 -1.17 21.36
CA SER A 60 9.22 -2.60 21.17
C SER A 60 10.64 -3.07 21.51
N THR A 61 10.79 -4.39 21.68
CA THR A 61 12.04 -5.03 22.06
C THR A 61 12.95 -5.40 20.88
N GLY A 62 12.40 -5.44 19.65
CA GLY A 62 13.14 -5.73 18.42
C GLY A 62 13.71 -4.48 17.74
N ASP A 63 14.35 -4.65 16.59
CA ASP A 63 14.91 -3.56 15.76
C ASP A 63 13.83 -2.71 15.09
N PHE A 64 12.63 -3.28 14.93
CA PHE A 64 11.45 -2.66 14.33
C PHE A 64 10.23 -2.83 15.23
N ALA A 65 9.15 -2.14 14.91
CA ALA A 65 7.86 -2.43 15.51
C ALA A 65 7.43 -3.87 15.18
N PRO A 66 6.71 -4.59 16.07
CA PRO A 66 6.11 -5.87 15.74
C PRO A 66 5.26 -5.79 14.47
N TYR A 67 5.20 -6.89 13.73
CA TYR A 67 4.54 -6.98 12.43
C TYR A 67 3.17 -6.28 12.40
N MET A 68 2.33 -6.53 13.39
CA MET A 68 0.97 -5.99 13.41
C MET A 68 0.85 -4.54 13.91
N ILE A 69 1.88 -3.99 14.55
CA ILE A 69 1.97 -2.55 14.84
C ILE A 69 2.53 -1.80 13.64
N GLY A 70 3.56 -2.37 12.98
CA GLY A 70 4.25 -1.73 11.85
C GLY A 70 3.48 -1.76 10.53
N SER A 71 2.40 -2.54 10.43
CA SER A 71 1.67 -2.77 9.17
C SER A 71 0.33 -2.02 9.11
N TRP A 72 -0.25 -1.89 7.91
CA TRP A 72 -1.57 -1.26 7.62
C TRP A 72 -1.74 0.17 8.14
N ASN A 73 -0.66 0.91 8.26
CA ASN A 73 -0.69 2.29 8.78
C ASN A 73 0.00 3.31 7.85
N GLY A 74 0.15 2.98 6.56
CA GLY A 74 0.81 3.86 5.59
C GLY A 74 2.28 4.13 5.92
N GLY A 75 2.97 3.18 6.57
CA GLY A 75 4.38 3.31 6.93
C GLY A 75 4.69 4.26 8.09
N ARG A 76 3.69 4.61 8.94
CA ARG A 76 3.88 5.58 10.03
C ARG A 76 4.67 5.02 11.22
N LEU A 77 4.37 3.80 11.67
CA LEU A 77 4.91 3.19 12.91
C LEU A 77 5.79 1.98 12.62
N THR A 78 6.84 2.14 11.82
CA THR A 78 7.69 1.01 11.40
C THR A 78 8.87 0.73 12.34
N ARG A 79 9.30 1.72 13.12
CA ARG A 79 10.50 1.64 13.97
C ARG A 79 10.20 1.11 15.37
N SER A 80 11.21 0.57 16.03
CA SER A 80 11.09 0.01 17.39
C SER A 80 10.57 1.04 18.39
N HIS A 81 10.99 2.29 18.27
CA HIS A 81 10.53 3.39 19.12
C HIS A 81 10.09 4.57 18.27
N SER A 82 8.87 5.05 18.48
CA SER A 82 8.34 6.23 17.81
C SER A 82 7.50 7.07 18.77
N ALA A 83 7.56 8.39 18.57
CA ALA A 83 6.70 9.38 19.22
C ALA A 83 6.31 10.41 18.17
N LEU A 84 5.09 10.35 17.66
CA LEU A 84 4.62 11.08 16.50
C LEU A 84 3.41 11.95 16.82
N LEU A 85 3.36 13.11 16.19
CA LEU A 85 2.17 13.94 16.04
C LEU A 85 1.75 13.89 14.56
N ASP A 86 0.53 13.46 14.32
CA ASP A 86 -0.11 13.38 13.02
C ASP A 86 -1.27 14.38 12.98
N VAL A 87 -1.24 15.31 12.04
CA VAL A 87 -2.26 16.36 11.87
C VAL A 87 -2.82 16.27 10.46
N GLU A 88 -4.13 16.07 10.39
CA GLU A 88 -4.88 15.94 9.15
C GLU A 88 -5.99 16.98 9.06
N ALA A 89 -6.25 17.48 7.85
CA ALA A 89 -7.43 18.25 7.52
C ALA A 89 -7.90 17.89 6.12
N HIS A 90 -9.20 17.61 5.95
CA HIS A 90 -9.75 17.26 4.65
C HIS A 90 -11.22 17.69 4.50
N LYS A 91 -11.62 17.83 3.27
CA LYS A 91 -13.03 17.91 2.85
C LYS A 91 -13.39 16.62 2.12
N SER A 92 -14.34 15.89 2.63
CA SER A 92 -14.83 14.66 1.98
C SER A 92 -15.65 14.98 0.72
N LEU A 93 -15.66 14.05 -0.26
CA LEU A 93 -16.52 14.11 -1.44
C LEU A 93 -17.97 13.82 -1.05
N ASP A 94 -18.90 14.69 -1.49
CA ASP A 94 -20.33 14.38 -1.47
C ASP A 94 -20.69 13.59 -2.74
N VAL A 95 -20.83 12.28 -2.58
CA VAL A 95 -21.14 11.38 -3.70
C VAL A 95 -22.54 11.58 -4.27
N SER A 96 -23.46 12.19 -3.50
CA SER A 96 -24.84 12.45 -3.93
C SER A 96 -24.95 13.59 -4.97
N ARG A 97 -24.00 14.55 -4.94
CA ARG A 97 -23.99 15.67 -5.87
C ARG A 97 -23.53 15.23 -7.25
N ARG A 98 -24.05 15.87 -8.29
CA ARG A 98 -23.58 15.64 -9.66
C ARG A 98 -22.13 16.10 -9.86
N PHE A 99 -21.77 17.26 -9.31
CA PHE A 99 -20.41 17.78 -9.25
C PHE A 99 -20.04 18.06 -7.81
N ASP A 100 -18.88 17.61 -7.39
CA ASP A 100 -18.27 17.98 -6.11
C ASP A 100 -16.75 17.89 -6.21
N TYR A 101 -16.08 18.42 -5.19
CA TYR A 101 -14.63 18.38 -5.06
C TYR A 101 -14.25 18.00 -3.63
N SER A 102 -13.06 17.46 -3.48
CA SER A 102 -12.43 17.06 -2.22
C SER A 102 -11.00 17.54 -2.19
N PHE A 103 -10.46 17.69 -1.04
CA PHE A 103 -9.03 17.90 -0.80
C PHE A 103 -8.65 17.42 0.58
N GLY A 104 -7.37 17.12 0.76
CA GLY A 104 -6.84 16.74 2.07
C GLY A 104 -5.34 16.99 2.16
N ALA A 105 -4.89 17.26 3.38
CA ALA A 105 -3.50 17.34 3.74
C ALA A 105 -3.29 16.68 5.10
N GLU A 106 -2.23 15.89 5.22
CA GLU A 106 -1.82 15.21 6.44
C GLU A 106 -0.30 15.33 6.59
N VAL A 107 0.13 15.81 7.73
CA VAL A 107 1.54 15.99 8.07
C VAL A 107 1.84 15.22 9.34
N VAL A 108 2.87 14.40 9.30
CA VAL A 108 3.37 13.67 10.46
C VAL A 108 4.72 14.26 10.86
N THR A 109 4.90 14.47 12.16
CA THR A 109 6.15 14.97 12.72
C THR A 109 6.47 14.25 14.03
N GLY A 110 7.74 14.14 14.36
CA GLY A 110 8.17 13.55 15.63
C GLY A 110 9.48 12.79 15.53
N TYR A 111 9.63 11.85 16.43
CA TYR A 111 10.82 11.01 16.58
C TYR A 111 10.53 9.58 16.16
N GLN A 112 11.47 8.99 15.45
CA GLN A 112 11.57 7.54 15.22
C GLN A 112 13.01 7.08 15.42
N SER A 113 13.22 5.90 15.99
CA SER A 113 14.55 5.32 16.14
C SER A 113 15.20 5.08 14.78
N ALA A 114 16.52 5.25 14.72
CA ALA A 114 17.30 4.89 13.54
C ALA A 114 17.40 3.37 13.42
N THR A 115 17.74 2.91 12.22
CA THR A 115 18.07 1.52 11.92
C THR A 115 19.43 1.44 11.24
N ASP A 116 20.21 0.47 11.62
CA ASP A 116 21.54 0.21 11.10
C ASP A 116 21.48 -0.88 10.03
N TYR A 117 21.80 -0.51 8.79
CA TYR A 117 21.88 -1.45 7.68
C TYR A 117 23.36 -1.75 7.37
N ALA A 118 23.66 -3.02 7.06
CA ALA A 118 24.97 -3.36 6.56
C ALA A 118 25.25 -2.67 5.22
N ARG A 119 26.45 -2.11 5.07
CA ARG A 119 26.92 -1.45 3.86
C ARG A 119 28.33 -1.89 3.56
N TYR A 120 28.60 -2.20 2.31
CA TYR A 120 29.95 -2.51 1.85
C TYR A 120 30.65 -1.23 1.36
N ASP A 121 31.83 -0.98 1.88
CA ASP A 121 32.72 0.06 1.39
C ASP A 121 33.77 -0.54 0.46
N ALA A 122 33.66 -0.24 -0.84
CA ALA A 122 34.56 -0.76 -1.86
C ALA A 122 35.97 -0.21 -1.74
N ALA A 123 36.17 0.98 -1.18
CA ALA A 123 37.48 1.60 -1.04
C ALA A 123 38.33 0.91 0.02
N SER A 124 37.75 0.53 1.13
CA SER A 124 38.40 -0.23 2.20
C SER A 124 38.23 -1.75 2.11
N ALA A 125 37.39 -2.22 1.18
CA ALA A 125 36.96 -3.62 1.04
C ALA A 125 36.41 -4.23 2.35
N THR A 126 35.67 -3.43 3.13
CA THR A 126 35.11 -3.84 4.42
C THR A 126 33.62 -3.60 4.51
N TRP A 127 32.97 -4.38 5.38
CA TRP A 127 31.60 -4.12 5.77
C TRP A 127 31.55 -3.02 6.84
N THR A 128 30.71 -2.03 6.62
CA THR A 128 30.42 -0.92 7.51
C THR A 128 28.93 -0.86 7.80
N THR A 129 28.50 0.12 8.54
CA THR A 129 27.08 0.35 8.88
C THR A 129 26.58 1.64 8.28
N SER A 130 25.40 1.59 7.67
CA SER A 130 24.65 2.75 7.22
C SER A 130 23.54 3.05 8.23
N HIS A 131 23.62 4.20 8.87
CA HIS A 131 22.60 4.73 9.79
C HIS A 131 21.45 5.34 9.01
N GLU A 132 20.28 4.71 8.98
CA GLU A 132 19.08 5.26 8.39
C GLU A 132 18.14 5.75 9.49
N ARG A 133 17.75 7.01 9.41
CA ARG A 133 16.77 7.62 10.30
C ARG A 133 15.65 8.24 9.49
N PRO A 134 14.38 7.90 9.76
CA PRO A 134 13.26 8.55 9.13
C PRO A 134 13.27 10.07 9.35
N ALA A 135 12.75 10.82 8.38
CA ALA A 135 12.63 12.26 8.49
C ALA A 135 11.77 12.65 9.71
N ALA A 136 12.21 13.65 10.46
CA ALA A 136 11.45 14.14 11.64
C ALA A 136 10.13 14.80 11.27
N ILE A 137 9.93 15.18 10.01
CA ILE A 137 8.68 15.70 9.47
C ILE A 137 8.50 15.21 8.03
N TRP A 138 7.30 14.74 7.70
CA TRP A 138 6.97 14.36 6.33
C TRP A 138 5.51 14.63 6.01
N LEU A 139 5.27 14.80 4.72
CA LEU A 139 3.92 14.85 4.16
C LEU A 139 3.42 13.42 3.97
N GLN A 140 2.34 13.06 4.66
CA GLN A 140 1.73 11.73 4.56
C GLN A 140 0.69 11.70 3.45
N GLN A 141 -0.16 12.72 3.41
CA GLN A 141 -1.14 12.91 2.36
C GLN A 141 -1.17 14.37 1.91
N LEU A 142 -1.36 14.59 0.62
CA LEU A 142 -1.70 15.88 0.03
C LEU A 142 -2.37 15.62 -1.31
N TYR A 143 -3.66 15.88 -1.40
CA TYR A 143 -4.42 15.58 -2.62
C TYR A 143 -5.53 16.60 -2.89
N ALA A 144 -5.94 16.67 -4.15
CA ALA A 144 -7.16 17.32 -4.59
C ALA A 144 -7.91 16.39 -5.54
N GLU A 145 -9.23 16.37 -5.40
CA GLU A 145 -10.11 15.51 -6.20
C GLU A 145 -11.27 16.33 -6.75
N ILE A 146 -11.67 16.01 -7.95
CA ILE A 146 -12.91 16.50 -8.57
C ILE A 146 -13.73 15.31 -9.04
N LYS A 147 -15.03 15.45 -8.92
CA LYS A 147 -15.95 14.42 -9.41
C LYS A 147 -17.02 15.05 -10.27
N TYR A 148 -17.38 14.37 -11.35
CA TYR A 148 -18.55 14.68 -12.16
C TYR A 148 -19.34 13.39 -12.41
N ARG A 149 -20.58 13.35 -11.92
CA ARG A 149 -21.41 12.13 -11.89
C ARG A 149 -20.67 11.00 -11.17
N SER A 150 -20.40 9.90 -11.86
CA SER A 150 -19.72 8.72 -11.34
C SER A 150 -18.20 8.73 -11.54
N LEU A 151 -17.66 9.65 -12.33
CA LEU A 151 -16.23 9.74 -12.60
C LEU A 151 -15.54 10.68 -11.64
N PHE A 152 -14.32 10.36 -11.24
CA PHE A 152 -13.45 11.24 -10.47
C PHE A 152 -12.05 11.31 -11.08
N LEU A 153 -11.40 12.43 -10.80
CA LEU A 153 -9.97 12.65 -11.00
C LEU A 153 -9.38 13.08 -9.65
N SER A 154 -8.36 12.40 -9.20
CA SER A 154 -7.58 12.74 -8.01
C SER A 154 -6.14 13.01 -8.42
N VAL A 155 -5.52 14.04 -7.86
CA VAL A 155 -4.10 14.38 -8.07
C VAL A 155 -3.45 14.60 -6.71
N GLY A 156 -2.30 13.99 -6.50
CA GLY A 156 -1.54 14.10 -5.27
C GLY A 156 -1.20 12.76 -4.64
N MET A 157 -1.06 12.76 -3.33
CA MET A 157 -0.70 11.60 -2.51
C MET A 157 -1.83 11.35 -1.52
N LYS A 158 -2.49 10.21 -1.63
CA LYS A 158 -3.60 9.78 -0.78
C LYS A 158 -3.39 8.33 -0.38
N ASP A 159 -3.65 7.99 0.89
CA ASP A 159 -3.52 6.62 1.39
C ASP A 159 -4.31 5.63 0.52
N ASN A 160 -3.71 4.47 0.29
CA ASN A 160 -4.29 3.42 -0.55
C ASN A 160 -5.18 2.52 0.29
N HIS A 161 -6.23 1.99 -0.33
CA HIS A 161 -7.13 1.03 0.30
C HIS A 161 -7.50 -0.08 -0.68
N SER A 162 -7.60 -1.32 -0.18
CA SER A 162 -8.13 -2.42 -0.96
C SER A 162 -9.56 -2.13 -1.39
N LYS A 163 -9.90 -2.49 -2.61
CA LYS A 163 -11.25 -2.34 -3.16
C LYS A 163 -12.12 -3.58 -2.91
N LEU A 164 -11.52 -4.68 -2.51
CA LEU A 164 -12.19 -5.96 -2.35
C LEU A 164 -12.21 -6.45 -0.90
N LEU A 165 -11.12 -6.25 -0.16
CA LEU A 165 -10.90 -6.82 1.18
C LEU A 165 -11.29 -5.85 2.29
N ASP A 166 -11.65 -6.38 3.44
CA ASP A 166 -11.76 -5.60 4.68
C ASP A 166 -10.37 -5.51 5.34
N GLU A 167 -9.70 -4.39 5.16
CA GLU A 167 -8.33 -4.17 5.66
C GLU A 167 -8.22 -4.23 7.18
N SER A 168 -9.33 -4.10 7.91
CA SER A 168 -9.32 -4.27 9.37
C SER A 168 -9.23 -5.73 9.82
N LEU A 169 -9.49 -6.68 8.92
CA LEU A 169 -9.55 -8.12 9.20
C LEU A 169 -8.62 -8.95 8.31
N SER A 170 -8.18 -8.41 7.16
CA SER A 170 -7.36 -9.12 6.18
C SER A 170 -5.86 -8.99 6.47
N SER A 171 -5.09 -9.99 6.07
CA SER A 171 -3.63 -9.95 6.01
C SER A 171 -3.07 -9.01 4.94
N GLY A 172 -3.93 -8.43 4.10
CA GLY A 172 -3.64 -7.40 3.11
C GLY A 172 -3.78 -7.86 1.67
N ASP A 173 -4.18 -6.92 0.82
CA ASP A 173 -4.38 -7.10 -0.62
C ASP A 173 -3.07 -7.44 -1.34
N LEU A 174 -3.12 -8.38 -2.27
CA LEU A 174 -1.93 -8.89 -2.96
C LEU A 174 -1.35 -7.92 -3.99
N THR A 175 -2.07 -6.86 -4.35
CA THR A 175 -1.60 -5.89 -5.34
C THR A 175 -1.42 -4.50 -4.75
N ARG A 176 -2.36 -4.01 -3.92
CA ARG A 176 -2.29 -2.67 -3.34
C ARG A 176 -3.04 -2.60 -2.02
N SER A 177 -2.34 -2.26 -0.94
CA SER A 177 -2.89 -2.11 0.41
C SER A 177 -2.48 -0.78 1.05
N ASN A 178 -2.99 -0.49 2.25
CA ASN A 178 -2.55 0.65 3.07
C ASN A 178 -1.34 0.32 3.96
N ASN A 179 -0.40 -0.46 3.45
CA ASN A 179 0.79 -0.83 4.22
C ASN A 179 1.94 0.17 4.03
N ALA A 180 2.29 0.47 2.78
CA ALA A 180 3.33 1.45 2.46
C ALA A 180 2.77 2.87 2.40
N ARG A 181 3.64 3.88 2.59
CA ARG A 181 3.31 5.27 2.30
C ARG A 181 2.84 5.39 0.84
N ALA A 182 1.80 6.20 0.62
CA ALA A 182 1.28 6.43 -0.71
C ALA A 182 2.33 7.10 -1.62
N ILE A 183 2.30 6.77 -2.90
CA ILE A 183 3.15 7.39 -3.93
C ILE A 183 2.35 8.54 -4.55
N PRO A 184 2.91 9.76 -4.70
CA PRO A 184 2.22 10.86 -5.36
C PRO A 184 1.96 10.57 -6.83
N GLY A 185 0.76 10.90 -7.30
CA GLY A 185 0.36 10.63 -8.69
C GLY A 185 -1.00 11.19 -9.06
N ALA A 186 -1.55 10.68 -10.13
CA ALA A 186 -2.89 10.99 -10.62
C ALA A 186 -3.71 9.72 -10.79
N THR A 187 -4.97 9.78 -10.35
CA THR A 187 -5.94 8.69 -10.45
C THR A 187 -7.18 9.16 -11.19
N VAL A 188 -7.67 8.37 -12.12
CA VAL A 188 -8.98 8.55 -12.75
C VAL A 188 -9.77 7.25 -12.64
N GLY A 189 -11.05 7.35 -12.32
CA GLY A 189 -11.86 6.14 -12.16
C GLY A 189 -13.33 6.41 -11.84
N PHE A 190 -14.03 5.34 -11.50
CA PHE A 190 -15.40 5.41 -10.98
C PHE A 190 -15.36 5.53 -9.46
N ILE A 191 -16.21 6.42 -8.92
CA ILE A 191 -16.37 6.61 -7.47
C ILE A 191 -16.82 5.31 -6.79
N ASP A 192 -17.73 4.58 -7.43
CA ASP A 192 -18.29 3.29 -6.98
C ASP A 192 -18.75 2.50 -8.21
N PHE A 193 -19.23 1.31 -7.99
CA PHE A 193 -19.78 0.45 -9.03
C PHE A 193 -20.92 1.13 -9.80
N GLN A 194 -20.83 1.10 -11.12
CA GLN A 194 -21.78 1.68 -12.05
C GLN A 194 -22.58 0.58 -12.74
N ASN A 195 -23.89 0.78 -12.91
CA ASN A 195 -24.71 -0.14 -13.68
C ASN A 195 -24.28 -0.16 -15.15
N ILE A 196 -24.04 -1.36 -15.68
CA ILE A 196 -23.79 -1.51 -17.12
C ILE A 196 -25.14 -1.33 -17.85
N PRO A 197 -25.20 -0.48 -18.88
CA PRO A 197 -26.39 -0.33 -19.71
C PRO A 197 -26.91 -1.67 -20.22
N LEU A 198 -28.23 -1.79 -20.42
CA LEU A 198 -28.93 -2.97 -20.92
C LEU A 198 -28.97 -4.19 -19.96
N THR A 199 -28.32 -4.12 -18.80
CA THR A 199 -28.33 -5.22 -17.82
C THR A 199 -29.40 -5.08 -16.73
N ASN A 200 -30.21 -4.01 -16.77
CA ASN A 200 -31.19 -3.66 -15.72
C ASN A 200 -30.58 -3.65 -14.29
N GLY A 201 -29.30 -3.26 -14.20
CA GLY A 201 -28.55 -3.23 -12.94
C GLY A 201 -28.16 -4.59 -12.38
N TRP A 202 -28.29 -5.66 -13.15
CA TRP A 202 -27.82 -6.98 -12.76
C TRP A 202 -26.30 -7.10 -12.76
N VAL A 203 -25.64 -6.37 -13.65
CA VAL A 203 -24.18 -6.31 -13.72
C VAL A 203 -23.73 -4.87 -13.54
N GLN A 204 -22.76 -4.69 -12.66
CA GLN A 204 -22.12 -3.41 -12.36
C GLN A 204 -20.63 -3.50 -12.65
N ILE A 205 -20.03 -2.37 -12.99
CA ILE A 205 -18.59 -2.23 -13.26
C ILE A 205 -17.99 -1.15 -12.36
N ALA A 206 -16.78 -1.39 -11.84
CA ALA A 206 -15.94 -0.40 -11.20
C ALA A 206 -14.51 -0.51 -11.72
N GLY A 207 -13.77 0.59 -11.70
CA GLY A 207 -12.38 0.60 -12.13
C GLY A 207 -11.72 1.93 -11.86
N GLU A 208 -10.40 1.90 -11.76
CA GLU A 208 -9.55 3.10 -11.71
C GLU A 208 -8.21 2.84 -12.42
N ILE A 209 -7.56 3.91 -12.82
CA ILE A 209 -6.23 3.94 -13.40
C ILE A 209 -5.44 4.99 -12.65
N TYR A 210 -4.26 4.62 -12.20
CA TYR A 210 -3.33 5.45 -11.46
C TYR A 210 -1.95 5.42 -12.11
N TYR A 211 -1.29 6.58 -12.12
CA TYR A 211 0.12 6.75 -12.44
C TYR A 211 0.77 7.69 -11.43
N GLY A 212 1.94 7.31 -10.91
CA GLY A 212 2.69 8.10 -9.94
C GLY A 212 4.19 7.87 -10.03
N ARG A 213 4.95 8.61 -9.21
CA ARG A 213 6.40 8.50 -9.14
C ARG A 213 6.87 8.44 -7.70
N SER A 214 7.76 7.50 -7.37
CA SER A 214 8.33 7.36 -6.03
C SER A 214 9.17 8.58 -5.62
N MET A 215 9.25 8.79 -4.31
CA MET A 215 10.04 9.85 -3.69
C MET A 215 10.97 9.29 -2.60
N ASP A 216 11.24 8.00 -2.60
CA ASP A 216 11.95 7.24 -1.57
C ASP A 216 13.45 7.07 -1.85
N LYS A 217 14.00 7.83 -2.79
CA LYS A 217 15.40 7.71 -3.24
C LYS A 217 16.39 7.73 -2.07
N ASP A 218 16.29 8.71 -1.18
CA ASP A 218 17.23 8.86 -0.06
C ASP A 218 17.19 7.65 0.89
N PHE A 219 16.00 7.07 1.09
CA PHE A 219 15.83 5.83 1.85
C PHE A 219 16.51 4.65 1.14
N VAL A 220 16.24 4.44 -0.15
CA VAL A 220 16.82 3.35 -0.93
C VAL A 220 18.35 3.44 -0.94
N GLU A 221 18.91 4.64 -1.14
CA GLU A 221 20.36 4.87 -1.11
C GLU A 221 20.98 4.63 0.27
N SER A 222 20.26 4.88 1.36
CA SER A 222 20.73 4.64 2.73
C SER A 222 20.61 3.18 3.16
N GLN A 223 19.57 2.48 2.70
CA GLN A 223 19.34 1.06 3.04
C GLN A 223 20.21 0.10 2.24
N HIS A 224 20.42 0.35 0.92
CA HIS A 224 21.07 -0.61 0.04
C HIS A 224 22.54 -0.87 0.41
N ASN A 225 22.93 -2.14 0.52
CA ASN A 225 24.27 -2.56 0.99
C ASN A 225 25.42 -2.28 0.00
N ARG A 226 25.13 -1.95 -1.26
CA ARG A 226 26.13 -1.68 -2.34
C ARG A 226 27.10 -2.81 -2.61
N TYR A 227 26.82 -4.02 -2.17
CA TYR A 227 27.69 -5.17 -2.42
C TYR A 227 27.28 -5.94 -3.67
N ASN A 228 26.05 -6.40 -3.72
CA ASN A 228 25.50 -7.13 -4.87
C ASN A 228 24.05 -6.70 -5.15
N GLY A 229 23.64 -6.88 -6.41
CA GLY A 229 22.26 -6.67 -6.84
C GLY A 229 22.03 -5.32 -7.47
N VAL A 230 20.77 -4.88 -7.48
CA VAL A 230 20.33 -3.63 -8.10
C VAL A 230 19.85 -2.66 -7.04
N MET A 231 20.11 -1.39 -7.27
CA MET A 231 19.55 -0.26 -6.53
C MET A 231 18.77 0.61 -7.50
N ALA A 232 17.43 0.58 -7.40
CA ALA A 232 16.55 1.28 -8.31
C ALA A 232 15.87 2.46 -7.59
N THR A 233 15.89 3.64 -8.21
CA THR A 233 15.37 4.88 -7.65
C THR A 233 14.59 5.69 -8.66
N ASP A 234 13.80 6.67 -8.19
CA ASP A 234 13.03 7.58 -9.05
C ASP A 234 12.03 6.85 -9.97
N LEU A 235 11.53 5.70 -9.53
CA LEU A 235 10.66 4.81 -10.31
C LEU A 235 9.27 5.43 -10.53
N TRP A 236 8.72 5.17 -11.70
CA TRP A 236 7.31 5.41 -12.00
C TRP A 236 6.51 4.15 -11.68
N TYR A 237 5.29 4.37 -11.19
CA TYR A 237 4.34 3.33 -10.81
C TYR A 237 3.04 3.50 -11.56
N THR A 238 2.43 2.38 -11.94
CA THR A 238 1.05 2.34 -12.42
C THR A 238 0.25 1.34 -11.60
N TYR A 239 -1.03 1.62 -11.45
CA TYR A 239 -2.00 0.70 -10.88
C TYR A 239 -3.32 0.88 -11.58
N LYS A 240 -4.01 -0.22 -11.82
CA LYS A 240 -5.36 -0.23 -12.38
C LYS A 240 -6.11 -1.45 -11.90
N TYR A 241 -7.42 -1.32 -11.77
CA TYR A 241 -8.29 -2.46 -11.58
C TYR A 241 -9.55 -2.34 -12.43
N CYS A 242 -10.16 -3.48 -12.70
CA CYS A 242 -11.48 -3.57 -13.29
C CYS A 242 -12.25 -4.70 -12.62
N TYR A 243 -13.38 -4.37 -11.99
CA TYR A 243 -14.25 -5.32 -11.32
C TYR A 243 -15.64 -5.29 -11.90
N PHE A 244 -16.22 -6.47 -12.05
CA PHE A 244 -17.63 -6.67 -12.34
C PHE A 244 -18.31 -7.26 -11.12
N ARG A 245 -19.49 -6.75 -10.79
CA ARG A 245 -20.28 -7.21 -9.65
C ARG A 245 -21.72 -7.49 -10.07
N THR A 246 -22.26 -8.62 -9.61
CA THR A 246 -23.69 -8.87 -9.73
C THR A 246 -24.48 -8.01 -8.74
N LYS A 247 -25.77 -7.84 -8.97
CA LYS A 247 -26.65 -6.92 -8.21
C LYS A 247 -26.52 -7.11 -6.70
N PRO A 248 -25.97 -6.11 -5.94
CA PRO A 248 -25.66 -6.27 -4.52
C PRO A 248 -26.88 -6.30 -3.60
N SER A 249 -28.07 -5.92 -4.09
CA SER A 249 -29.32 -6.00 -3.33
C SER A 249 -29.88 -7.43 -3.24
N LYS A 250 -29.34 -8.38 -4.01
CA LYS A 250 -29.73 -9.78 -3.91
C LYS A 250 -29.01 -10.46 -2.75
N PRO A 251 -29.60 -11.51 -2.16
CA PRO A 251 -28.94 -12.26 -1.09
C PRO A 251 -27.58 -12.79 -1.48
N PHE A 252 -27.43 -13.32 -2.69
CA PHE A 252 -26.17 -13.76 -3.25
C PHE A 252 -25.63 -12.74 -4.26
N SER A 253 -24.37 -12.37 -4.14
CA SER A 253 -23.67 -11.47 -5.04
C SER A 253 -22.23 -11.92 -5.22
N VAL A 254 -21.75 -11.80 -6.46
CA VAL A 254 -20.37 -12.12 -6.84
C VAL A 254 -19.70 -10.87 -7.39
N THR A 255 -18.47 -10.63 -6.97
CA THR A 255 -17.54 -9.65 -7.59
C THR A 255 -16.37 -10.44 -8.16
N LEU A 256 -15.99 -10.13 -9.38
CA LEU A 256 -14.83 -10.73 -10.04
C LEU A 256 -14.10 -9.66 -10.88
N GLY A 257 -12.83 -9.84 -11.06
CA GLY A 257 -12.02 -8.94 -11.89
C GLY A 257 -10.53 -9.14 -11.69
N MET A 258 -9.80 -8.10 -11.96
CA MET A 258 -8.34 -8.13 -11.95
C MET A 258 -7.78 -6.79 -11.48
N GLN A 259 -6.70 -6.86 -10.74
CA GLN A 259 -5.80 -5.76 -10.46
C GLN A 259 -4.51 -5.93 -11.26
N THR A 260 -3.93 -4.82 -11.68
CA THR A 260 -2.63 -4.77 -12.34
C THR A 260 -1.85 -3.59 -11.79
N ALA A 261 -0.62 -3.82 -11.41
CA ALA A 261 0.34 -2.80 -11.04
C ALA A 261 1.62 -2.95 -11.84
N GLY A 262 2.45 -1.93 -11.86
CA GLY A 262 3.73 -2.01 -12.53
C GLY A 262 4.68 -0.90 -12.13
N GLN A 263 5.97 -1.13 -12.42
CA GLN A 263 7.08 -0.19 -12.21
C GLN A 263 7.77 0.02 -13.55
N PHE A 264 8.18 1.26 -13.85
CA PHE A 264 8.88 1.59 -15.09
C PHE A 264 9.71 2.86 -14.94
N GLY A 265 10.60 3.13 -15.90
CA GLY A 265 11.45 4.31 -15.88
C GLY A 265 12.43 4.34 -14.70
N GLY A 266 12.87 5.52 -14.32
CA GLY A 266 13.78 5.73 -13.19
C GLY A 266 15.24 5.45 -13.50
N SER A 267 16.03 5.20 -12.46
CA SER A 267 17.47 4.92 -12.55
C SER A 267 17.80 3.66 -11.78
N THR A 268 18.58 2.77 -12.40
CA THR A 268 19.06 1.53 -11.79
C THR A 268 20.57 1.48 -11.83
N LEU A 269 21.17 1.25 -10.67
CA LEU A 269 22.59 1.00 -10.49
C LEU A 269 22.79 -0.48 -10.22
N TYR A 270 23.77 -1.08 -10.87
CA TYR A 270 24.09 -2.51 -10.76
C TYR A 270 25.39 -2.71 -10.01
N TYR A 271 25.36 -3.50 -8.95
CA TYR A 271 26.50 -3.79 -8.09
C TYR A 271 26.89 -5.27 -8.16
N ARG A 272 28.20 -5.51 -8.16
CA ARG A 272 28.79 -6.85 -8.06
C ARG A 272 30.05 -6.79 -7.24
N ARG A 273 30.09 -7.48 -6.10
CA ARG A 273 31.22 -7.51 -5.14
C ARG A 273 31.71 -6.12 -4.72
N GLY A 274 30.78 -5.17 -4.53
CA GLY A 274 31.08 -3.80 -4.15
C GLY A 274 31.36 -2.84 -5.31
N GLU A 275 31.55 -3.34 -6.53
CA GLU A 275 31.78 -2.52 -7.71
C GLU A 275 30.45 -2.18 -8.40
N GLN A 276 30.24 -0.90 -8.68
CA GLN A 276 29.17 -0.46 -9.58
C GLN A 276 29.66 -0.67 -11.02
N TYR A 277 29.16 -1.72 -11.67
CA TYR A 277 29.62 -2.08 -13.02
C TYR A 277 28.74 -1.55 -14.14
N ALA A 278 27.48 -1.14 -13.85
CA ALA A 278 26.57 -0.58 -14.81
C ALA A 278 25.59 0.41 -14.18
N GLN A 279 25.06 1.28 -15.00
CA GLN A 279 23.97 2.20 -14.67
C GLN A 279 23.05 2.32 -15.88
N GLU A 280 21.75 2.26 -15.63
CA GLU A 280 20.72 2.53 -16.62
C GLU A 280 19.81 3.65 -16.14
N VAL A 281 19.61 4.65 -17.01
CA VAL A 281 18.67 5.75 -16.77
C VAL A 281 17.57 5.66 -17.81
N ARG A 282 16.36 5.40 -17.36
CA ARG A 282 15.17 5.26 -18.19
C ARG A 282 14.29 6.48 -18.03
N GLY A 283 14.30 7.35 -19.03
CA GLY A 283 13.45 8.55 -19.05
C GLY A 283 11.97 8.19 -19.14
N PHE A 284 11.13 9.10 -18.68
CA PHE A 284 9.68 9.01 -18.89
C PHE A 284 9.32 9.58 -20.27
N HIS A 285 8.52 8.82 -21.04
CA HIS A 285 7.94 9.26 -22.30
C HIS A 285 6.42 9.06 -22.25
N PHE A 286 5.67 9.92 -22.92
CA PHE A 286 4.21 9.79 -22.95
C PHE A 286 3.70 8.45 -23.50
N LYS A 287 4.46 7.81 -24.41
CA LYS A 287 4.15 6.48 -24.91
C LYS A 287 4.16 5.42 -23.81
N ASP A 288 4.97 5.61 -22.76
CA ASP A 288 5.11 4.67 -21.65
C ASP A 288 3.78 4.49 -20.91
N ILE A 289 2.93 5.54 -20.84
CA ILE A 289 1.59 5.45 -20.27
C ILE A 289 0.77 4.37 -20.98
N PHE A 290 0.80 4.36 -22.32
CA PHE A 290 0.03 3.39 -23.13
C PHE A 290 0.68 2.01 -23.12
N GLU A 291 2.01 1.93 -23.17
CA GLU A 291 2.75 0.67 -23.13
C GLU A 291 2.59 -0.03 -21.77
N MET A 292 2.57 0.72 -20.66
CA MET A 292 2.31 0.17 -19.32
C MET A 292 0.82 -0.06 -19.05
N PHE A 293 -0.09 0.56 -19.82
CA PHE A 293 -1.52 0.28 -19.70
C PHE A 293 -1.87 -1.11 -20.22
N LEU A 294 -1.30 -1.50 -21.37
CA LEU A 294 -1.40 -2.84 -21.96
C LEU A 294 0.02 -3.34 -22.27
N PRO A 295 0.69 -3.97 -21.29
CA PRO A 295 2.02 -4.52 -21.51
C PRO A 295 2.04 -5.50 -22.69
N ARG A 296 3.01 -5.32 -23.59
CA ARG A 296 3.19 -6.16 -24.77
C ARG A 296 4.60 -6.71 -24.81
N GLU A 297 4.75 -7.92 -25.31
CA GLU A 297 6.06 -8.55 -25.56
C GLU A 297 6.93 -7.70 -26.49
N GLY A 298 8.24 -7.72 -26.26
CA GLY A 298 9.23 -7.10 -27.14
C GLY A 298 9.25 -5.57 -27.14
N THR A 299 8.57 -4.90 -26.22
CA THR A 299 8.47 -3.42 -26.18
C THR A 299 9.54 -2.73 -25.34
N GLY A 300 10.49 -3.44 -24.74
CA GLY A 300 11.49 -2.79 -23.89
C GLY A 300 12.47 -3.72 -23.20
N GLU A 301 12.71 -3.45 -21.94
CA GLU A 301 13.73 -4.04 -21.09
C GLU A 301 13.40 -5.51 -20.78
N GLY A 302 14.14 -6.44 -21.39
CA GLY A 302 13.82 -7.85 -21.29
C GLY A 302 12.57 -8.24 -22.09
N TYR A 303 11.70 -9.05 -21.50
CA TYR A 303 10.54 -9.64 -22.15
C TYR A 303 9.36 -8.67 -22.32
N TYR A 304 9.09 -7.87 -21.29
CA TYR A 304 8.08 -6.80 -21.27
C TYR A 304 8.74 -5.48 -20.87
N LYS A 305 8.09 -4.36 -21.22
CA LYS A 305 8.49 -3.07 -20.70
C LYS A 305 8.09 -2.97 -19.23
N GLY A 306 9.07 -2.60 -18.39
CA GLY A 306 8.85 -2.43 -16.97
C GLY A 306 8.69 -3.76 -16.21
N ASN A 307 8.28 -3.65 -14.95
CA ASN A 307 7.83 -4.73 -14.11
C ASN A 307 6.30 -4.69 -14.04
N THR A 308 5.62 -5.79 -14.32
CA THR A 308 4.16 -5.86 -14.25
C THR A 308 3.76 -7.02 -13.37
N LEU A 309 2.86 -6.76 -12.43
CA LEU A 309 2.31 -7.74 -11.50
C LEU A 309 0.83 -7.44 -11.23
N GLY A 310 0.14 -8.37 -10.63
CA GLY A 310 -1.26 -8.16 -10.27
C GLY A 310 -1.90 -9.36 -9.62
N SER A 311 -3.24 -9.35 -9.60
CA SER A 311 -4.04 -10.47 -9.10
C SER A 311 -5.34 -10.65 -9.89
N TRP A 312 -5.75 -11.91 -10.03
CA TRP A 312 -7.13 -12.27 -10.32
C TRP A 312 -7.91 -12.27 -9.03
N ASP A 313 -9.03 -11.57 -9.00
CA ASP A 313 -9.80 -11.36 -7.80
C ASP A 313 -11.22 -11.89 -7.91
N PHE A 314 -11.65 -12.55 -6.86
CA PHE A 314 -13.00 -13.09 -6.73
C PHE A 314 -13.51 -12.87 -5.31
N LYS A 315 -14.78 -12.46 -5.16
CA LYS A 315 -15.50 -12.41 -3.88
C LYS A 315 -16.94 -12.82 -4.08
N ALA A 316 -17.36 -13.87 -3.39
CA ALA A 316 -18.76 -14.26 -3.26
C ALA A 316 -19.28 -13.83 -1.90
N ARG A 317 -20.47 -13.26 -1.86
CA ARG A 317 -21.14 -12.77 -0.66
C ARG A 317 -22.55 -13.33 -0.58
N TYR A 318 -22.94 -13.79 0.60
CA TYR A 318 -24.29 -14.23 0.91
C TYR A 318 -24.84 -13.45 2.11
N ARG A 319 -25.91 -12.70 1.89
CA ARG A 319 -26.63 -11.96 2.94
C ARG A 319 -27.77 -12.80 3.49
N LEU A 320 -27.72 -13.02 4.79
CA LEU A 320 -28.75 -13.71 5.55
C LEU A 320 -29.97 -12.79 5.76
N ARG A 321 -31.12 -13.39 6.14
CA ARG A 321 -32.37 -12.64 6.35
C ARG A 321 -32.30 -11.62 7.49
N ASP A 322 -31.46 -11.85 8.49
CA ASP A 322 -31.24 -10.96 9.63
C ASP A 322 -30.21 -9.84 9.36
N GLY A 323 -29.72 -9.76 8.12
CA GLY A 323 -28.78 -8.73 7.66
C GLY A 323 -27.30 -9.08 7.79
N LYS A 324 -26.96 -10.21 8.43
CA LYS A 324 -25.58 -10.71 8.49
C LYS A 324 -25.08 -11.12 7.12
N GLU A 325 -23.79 -11.01 6.90
CA GLU A 325 -23.14 -11.41 5.65
C GLU A 325 -22.05 -12.45 5.89
N LEU A 326 -22.07 -13.50 5.08
CA LEU A 326 -20.97 -14.44 4.93
C LEU A 326 -20.34 -14.19 3.57
N TYR A 327 -19.01 -14.20 3.51
CA TYR A 327 -18.32 -14.03 2.24
C TYR A 327 -17.08 -14.90 2.14
N ALA A 328 -16.80 -15.32 0.91
CA ALA A 328 -15.56 -15.98 0.55
C ALA A 328 -14.85 -15.16 -0.52
N TYR A 329 -13.53 -15.11 -0.49
CA TYR A 329 -12.74 -14.39 -1.47
C TYR A 329 -11.45 -15.10 -1.81
N PHE A 330 -10.95 -14.76 -2.99
CA PHE A 330 -9.71 -15.26 -3.52
C PHE A 330 -8.99 -14.15 -4.30
N GLN A 331 -7.69 -14.01 -4.07
CA GLN A 331 -6.80 -13.22 -4.90
C GLN A 331 -5.67 -14.14 -5.40
N GLY A 332 -5.56 -14.31 -6.72
CA GLY A 332 -4.54 -15.14 -7.34
C GLY A 332 -3.44 -14.29 -7.96
N PRO A 333 -2.22 -14.23 -7.38
CA PRO A 333 -1.16 -13.38 -7.86
C PRO A 333 -0.67 -13.81 -9.23
N TRP A 334 -0.09 -12.87 -9.97
CA TRP A 334 0.60 -13.11 -11.23
C TRP A 334 1.64 -12.00 -11.48
N GLU A 335 2.73 -12.32 -12.15
CA GLU A 335 3.76 -11.37 -12.56
C GLU A 335 3.99 -11.36 -14.08
N ASP A 336 3.64 -12.46 -14.76
CA ASP A 336 3.71 -12.57 -16.20
C ASP A 336 2.58 -13.44 -16.77
N GLY A 337 2.71 -13.85 -18.03
CA GLY A 337 1.74 -14.69 -18.74
C GLY A 337 1.52 -16.06 -18.08
N SER A 338 2.50 -16.60 -17.37
CA SER A 338 2.39 -17.88 -16.67
C SER A 338 1.44 -17.78 -15.49
N GLY A 339 1.57 -16.73 -14.66
CA GLY A 339 0.69 -16.44 -13.55
C GLY A 339 -0.72 -16.02 -14.02
N ILE A 340 -0.83 -15.19 -15.08
CA ILE A 340 -2.11 -14.83 -15.71
C ILE A 340 -2.86 -16.08 -16.14
N GLY A 341 -2.16 -17.06 -16.75
CA GLY A 341 -2.70 -18.35 -17.15
C GLY A 341 -2.90 -19.36 -16.01
N ARG A 342 -2.72 -18.95 -14.74
CA ARG A 342 -2.89 -19.77 -13.52
C ARG A 342 -1.98 -21.01 -13.49
N LYS A 343 -0.77 -20.92 -14.03
CA LYS A 343 0.25 -21.98 -13.96
C LYS A 343 0.95 -22.02 -12.58
N ASN A 344 0.68 -21.05 -11.71
CA ASN A 344 1.18 -20.95 -10.34
C ASN A 344 0.38 -21.78 -9.32
N GLY A 345 -0.42 -22.75 -9.79
CA GLY A 345 -1.07 -23.75 -8.96
C GLY A 345 -2.03 -23.15 -7.94
N PHE A 346 -1.75 -23.39 -6.66
CA PHE A 346 -2.61 -22.98 -5.54
C PHE A 346 -2.23 -21.61 -4.97
N ASP A 347 -1.20 -20.96 -5.52
CA ASP A 347 -0.77 -19.65 -5.04
C ASP A 347 -1.91 -18.65 -5.01
N GLY A 348 -2.01 -17.94 -3.90
CA GLY A 348 -3.03 -16.92 -3.68
C GLY A 348 -3.38 -16.71 -2.22
N LEU A 349 -4.23 -15.72 -2.02
CA LEU A 349 -4.92 -15.42 -0.77
C LEU A 349 -6.33 -15.99 -0.85
N TRP A 350 -6.65 -16.91 0.04
CA TRP A 350 -7.95 -17.56 0.18
C TRP A 350 -8.57 -17.13 1.51
N GLY A 351 -9.76 -16.57 1.50
CA GLY A 351 -10.37 -16.05 2.70
C GLY A 351 -11.85 -16.38 2.84
N LEU A 352 -12.27 -16.56 4.09
CA LEU A 352 -13.66 -16.61 4.52
C LEU A 352 -13.89 -15.52 5.54
N GLY A 353 -15.02 -14.84 5.45
CA GLY A 353 -15.34 -13.75 6.36
C GLY A 353 -16.80 -13.68 6.76
N TYR A 354 -17.03 -12.98 7.83
CA TYR A 354 -18.33 -12.72 8.43
C TYR A 354 -18.44 -11.23 8.77
N ASP A 355 -19.60 -10.64 8.51
CA ASP A 355 -20.00 -9.31 8.98
C ASP A 355 -21.39 -9.40 9.61
N SER A 356 -21.55 -8.85 10.81
CA SER A 356 -22.82 -8.89 11.54
C SER A 356 -23.84 -7.88 11.02
N GLY A 357 -23.39 -6.82 10.31
CA GLY A 357 -24.20 -5.68 9.91
C GLY A 357 -24.75 -4.86 11.08
N LYS A 358 -24.40 -5.17 12.34
CA LYS A 358 -24.91 -4.55 13.57
C LYS A 358 -23.82 -4.48 14.63
N PRO A 359 -23.86 -3.47 15.53
CA PRO A 359 -23.02 -3.45 16.73
C PRO A 359 -23.23 -4.71 17.59
N GLY A 360 -22.16 -5.19 18.21
CA GLY A 360 -22.18 -6.35 19.07
C GLY A 360 -20.80 -6.85 19.45
N LEU A 361 -20.74 -7.91 20.24
CA LEU A 361 -19.46 -8.47 20.69
C LEU A 361 -18.60 -8.94 19.51
N ILE A 362 -19.20 -9.48 18.45
CA ILE A 362 -18.52 -9.82 17.20
C ILE A 362 -19.23 -9.09 16.06
N THR A 363 -18.59 -8.07 15.49
CA THR A 363 -19.10 -7.32 14.35
C THR A 363 -18.51 -7.79 13.03
N GLY A 364 -17.31 -8.38 13.05
CA GLY A 364 -16.67 -8.95 11.89
C GLY A 364 -15.61 -9.97 12.28
N ALA A 365 -15.38 -10.95 11.41
CA ALA A 365 -14.31 -11.92 11.54
C ALA A 365 -13.84 -12.39 10.16
N ALA A 366 -12.58 -12.77 10.05
CA ALA A 366 -12.02 -13.37 8.85
C ALA A 366 -10.99 -14.44 9.21
N ILE A 367 -10.89 -15.47 8.36
CA ILE A 367 -9.81 -16.44 8.35
C ILE A 367 -9.24 -16.51 6.94
N GLU A 368 -7.93 -16.55 6.83
CA GLU A 368 -7.23 -16.55 5.55
C GLU A 368 -6.14 -17.61 5.52
N TYR A 369 -5.92 -18.16 4.34
CA TYR A 369 -4.74 -18.94 3.98
C TYR A 369 -4.06 -18.27 2.81
N LEU A 370 -2.77 -18.01 2.94
CA LEU A 370 -1.92 -17.42 1.91
C LEU A 370 -0.84 -18.42 1.50
N ASP A 371 -0.66 -18.63 0.20
CA ASP A 371 0.39 -19.46 -0.38
C ASP A 371 1.08 -18.74 -1.54
N PHE A 372 2.40 -18.66 -1.48
CA PHE A 372 3.30 -18.10 -2.50
C PHE A 372 4.47 -19.06 -2.77
N CYS A 373 4.25 -20.36 -2.62
CA CYS A 373 5.33 -21.34 -2.70
C CYS A 373 5.58 -21.88 -4.11
N ASN A 374 4.58 -21.85 -4.99
CA ASN A 374 4.72 -22.38 -6.33
C ASN A 374 5.45 -21.40 -7.25
N GLN A 375 5.04 -20.12 -7.28
CA GLN A 375 5.62 -19.07 -8.12
C GLN A 375 5.79 -19.51 -9.58
N SER A 376 4.75 -20.14 -10.14
CA SER A 376 4.71 -20.73 -11.50
C SER A 376 5.72 -21.88 -11.74
N GLY A 377 6.22 -22.48 -10.65
CA GLY A 377 7.17 -23.60 -10.71
C GLY A 377 8.56 -23.21 -11.23
N PRO A 378 9.37 -24.19 -11.67
CA PRO A 378 10.67 -23.91 -12.27
C PRO A 378 10.50 -23.26 -13.65
N MET A 379 11.47 -22.44 -14.03
CA MET A 379 11.52 -21.88 -15.39
C MET A 379 11.66 -23.01 -16.42
N HIS A 380 10.84 -22.98 -17.43
CA HIS A 380 10.91 -23.90 -18.56
C HIS A 380 10.43 -23.21 -19.84
N TRP A 381 10.81 -23.77 -20.99
CA TRP A 381 10.39 -23.25 -22.30
C TRP A 381 8.94 -23.65 -22.58
N ALA A 382 8.17 -22.72 -23.12
CA ALA A 382 6.82 -23.03 -23.58
C ALA A 382 6.87 -23.95 -24.81
N PRO A 383 5.94 -24.90 -24.95
CA PRO A 383 6.00 -25.89 -26.04
C PRO A 383 5.85 -25.31 -27.45
N ASN A 384 5.44 -24.06 -27.58
CA ASN A 384 5.19 -23.37 -28.84
C ASN A 384 6.17 -22.22 -29.10
N ASP A 385 7.37 -22.26 -28.53
CA ASP A 385 8.44 -21.37 -28.98
C ASP A 385 8.54 -21.44 -30.51
N ALA A 386 8.62 -20.29 -31.17
CA ALA A 386 8.57 -20.20 -32.61
C ALA A 386 9.75 -20.98 -33.21
N PRO A 387 9.54 -22.20 -33.77
CA PRO A 387 10.63 -23.03 -34.29
C PRO A 387 11.34 -22.29 -35.41
N GLY A 388 12.68 -22.26 -35.40
CA GLY A 388 13.50 -21.66 -36.45
C GLY A 388 13.69 -20.14 -36.32
N THR A 389 13.32 -19.53 -35.19
CA THR A 389 13.67 -18.14 -34.86
C THR A 389 14.61 -18.09 -33.65
N ASP A 390 15.46 -17.06 -33.57
CA ASP A 390 16.29 -16.79 -32.38
C ASP A 390 15.47 -16.21 -31.19
N ILE A 391 14.17 -16.16 -31.33
CA ILE A 391 13.26 -15.59 -30.37
C ILE A 391 12.82 -16.67 -29.38
N ILE A 392 13.51 -16.75 -28.26
CA ILE A 392 13.18 -17.64 -27.13
C ILE A 392 12.38 -16.83 -26.11
N HIS A 393 11.22 -16.33 -26.52
CA HIS A 393 10.44 -15.42 -25.66
C HIS A 393 9.34 -16.11 -24.87
N ASN A 394 9.14 -17.40 -25.08
CA ASN A 394 8.06 -18.13 -24.45
C ASN A 394 8.51 -18.96 -23.23
N ALA A 395 9.53 -18.50 -22.53
CA ALA A 395 9.85 -19.07 -21.21
C ALA A 395 8.68 -18.81 -20.24
N THR A 396 8.37 -19.79 -19.43
CA THR A 396 7.31 -19.71 -18.42
C THR A 396 7.79 -20.31 -17.10
N GLY A 397 7.18 -19.89 -15.99
CA GLY A 397 7.58 -20.32 -14.65
C GLY A 397 8.70 -19.45 -14.06
N GLY A 398 9.14 -19.80 -12.88
CA GLY A 398 10.24 -19.12 -12.18
C GLY A 398 9.94 -17.69 -11.76
N ASP A 399 8.64 -17.36 -11.50
CA ASP A 399 8.26 -16.06 -10.94
C ASP A 399 8.99 -15.81 -9.62
N ASN A 400 9.16 -14.54 -9.28
CA ASN A 400 9.80 -14.12 -8.02
C ASN A 400 9.00 -12.96 -7.43
N TYR A 401 7.82 -13.27 -6.89
CA TYR A 401 6.80 -12.32 -6.50
C TYR A 401 7.35 -11.09 -5.77
N TYR A 402 6.96 -9.90 -6.27
CA TYR A 402 7.37 -8.58 -5.78
C TYR A 402 8.84 -8.22 -5.99
N ASN A 403 9.65 -9.07 -6.63
CA ASN A 403 11.03 -8.77 -7.01
C ASN A 403 11.17 -8.64 -8.51
N ASN A 404 12.10 -7.77 -8.93
CA ASN A 404 12.44 -7.61 -10.34
C ASN A 404 13.93 -7.31 -10.50
N ASP A 405 14.54 -7.74 -11.61
CA ASP A 405 15.97 -7.59 -11.84
C ASP A 405 16.39 -6.16 -12.18
N PHE A 406 15.45 -5.35 -12.70
CA PHE A 406 15.70 -3.98 -13.11
C PHE A 406 15.13 -2.96 -12.12
N TYR A 407 14.05 -3.32 -11.42
CA TYR A 407 13.28 -2.41 -10.55
C TYR A 407 13.36 -2.76 -9.07
N MET A 408 14.26 -3.70 -8.72
CA MET A 408 14.55 -4.15 -7.35
C MET A 408 13.36 -4.84 -6.68
N SER A 409 12.41 -4.09 -6.12
CA SER A 409 11.24 -4.64 -5.41
C SER A 409 10.01 -3.76 -5.54
N TYR A 410 8.82 -4.37 -5.45
CA TYR A 410 7.54 -3.67 -5.44
C TYR A 410 7.26 -3.11 -4.03
N SER A 411 8.00 -2.08 -3.68
CA SER A 411 7.98 -1.42 -2.37
C SER A 411 8.06 0.10 -2.48
N ASN A 412 7.72 0.81 -1.40
CA ASN A 412 7.95 2.24 -1.26
C ASN A 412 8.45 2.51 0.17
N TYR A 413 9.56 3.23 0.32
CA TYR A 413 10.31 3.35 1.59
C TYR A 413 10.59 1.99 2.24
N GLY A 414 10.90 0.97 1.42
CA GLY A 414 11.16 -0.40 1.85
C GLY A 414 9.95 -1.19 2.33
N MET A 415 8.77 -0.59 2.45
CA MET A 415 7.52 -1.26 2.83
C MET A 415 6.82 -1.83 1.59
N ALA A 416 6.26 -3.03 1.73
CA ALA A 416 5.46 -3.65 0.67
C ALA A 416 4.26 -2.75 0.31
N ILE A 417 4.09 -2.44 -0.99
CA ILE A 417 2.89 -1.74 -1.49
C ILE A 417 1.68 -2.69 -1.46
N ALA A 418 1.94 -3.97 -1.62
CA ALA A 418 0.99 -5.08 -1.49
C ALA A 418 0.84 -5.55 -0.04
N THR A 419 0.53 -6.83 0.15
CA THR A 419 0.32 -7.42 1.48
C THR A 419 1.56 -7.33 2.38
N PRO A 420 1.42 -6.88 3.63
CA PRO A 420 2.50 -6.92 4.62
C PRO A 420 2.78 -8.33 5.15
N PHE A 421 1.98 -9.33 4.77
CA PHE A 421 2.23 -10.72 5.17
C PHE A 421 3.62 -11.20 4.71
N VAL A 422 4.06 -10.80 3.52
CA VAL A 422 5.43 -11.05 3.05
C VAL A 422 6.39 -10.04 3.69
N LYS A 423 7.46 -10.53 4.33
CA LYS A 423 8.46 -9.69 4.99
C LYS A 423 9.10 -8.71 4.00
N ALA A 424 8.86 -7.42 4.21
CA ALA A 424 9.27 -6.36 3.30
C ALA A 424 10.78 -6.05 3.38
N PRO A 425 11.37 -5.45 2.33
CA PRO A 425 12.80 -5.08 2.30
C PRO A 425 13.26 -4.17 3.44
N LEU A 426 12.39 -3.32 3.99
CA LEU A 426 12.68 -2.48 5.16
C LEU A 426 13.33 -3.29 6.31
N TYR A 427 12.89 -4.53 6.49
CA TYR A 427 13.30 -5.39 7.61
C TYR A 427 14.58 -6.21 7.31
N ASN A 428 15.27 -5.96 6.20
CA ASN A 428 16.51 -6.63 5.82
C ASN A 428 17.72 -5.84 6.33
N LEU A 429 18.20 -6.16 7.53
CA LEU A 429 19.35 -5.47 8.15
C LEU A 429 20.66 -5.68 7.36
N ASP A 430 20.75 -6.70 6.51
CA ASP A 430 21.85 -6.92 5.58
C ASP A 430 21.87 -5.94 4.39
N GLY A 431 20.91 -5.01 4.34
CA GLY A 431 20.82 -3.97 3.32
C GLY A 431 20.41 -4.48 1.93
N GLN A 432 19.77 -5.65 1.84
CA GLN A 432 19.18 -6.11 0.58
C GLN A 432 17.85 -5.42 0.32
N GLY A 433 17.74 -4.72 -0.81
CA GLY A 433 16.54 -4.00 -1.22
C GLY A 433 15.43 -4.88 -1.81
N ARG A 434 15.52 -6.21 -1.73
CA ARG A 434 14.56 -7.18 -2.29
C ARG A 434 13.79 -7.90 -1.18
N PHE A 435 12.63 -8.46 -1.53
CA PHE A 435 11.93 -9.42 -0.67
C PHE A 435 12.76 -10.72 -0.57
N ALA A 436 13.44 -10.91 0.54
CA ALA A 436 14.32 -12.06 0.75
C ALA A 436 13.54 -13.36 1.04
N HIS A 437 12.27 -13.24 1.46
CA HIS A 437 11.45 -14.35 1.95
C HIS A 437 10.04 -14.32 1.33
N ASN A 438 9.94 -14.08 0.02
CA ASN A 438 8.67 -14.04 -0.68
C ASN A 438 8.10 -15.43 -1.01
N ARG A 439 8.91 -16.50 -0.96
CA ARG A 439 8.43 -17.86 -1.06
C ARG A 439 7.91 -18.32 0.29
N SER A 440 6.67 -17.97 0.57
CA SER A 440 6.06 -18.12 1.90
C SER A 440 4.64 -18.63 1.83
N ARG A 441 4.16 -19.20 2.94
CA ARG A 441 2.74 -19.56 3.16
C ARG A 441 2.36 -19.38 4.62
N GLY A 442 1.07 -19.32 4.89
CA GLY A 442 0.61 -19.26 6.27
C GLY A 442 -0.88 -19.00 6.41
N PHE A 443 -1.27 -18.77 7.65
CA PHE A 443 -2.63 -18.50 8.06
C PHE A 443 -2.73 -17.15 8.75
N HIS A 444 -3.88 -16.52 8.58
CA HIS A 444 -4.24 -15.32 9.30
C HIS A 444 -5.68 -15.45 9.78
N ALA A 445 -5.94 -14.98 10.99
CA ALA A 445 -7.27 -14.86 11.53
C ALA A 445 -7.43 -13.53 12.27
N ALA A 446 -8.57 -12.90 12.09
CA ALA A 446 -8.88 -11.64 12.73
C ALA A 446 -10.35 -11.59 13.17
N MET A 447 -10.61 -10.85 14.24
CA MET A 447 -11.95 -10.59 14.76
C MET A 447 -12.02 -9.18 15.32
N ARG A 448 -13.13 -8.51 15.10
CA ARG A 448 -13.45 -7.20 15.68
C ARG A 448 -14.86 -7.15 16.26
N GLY A 449 -15.07 -6.25 17.20
CA GLY A 449 -16.37 -6.05 17.82
C GLY A 449 -16.41 -4.88 18.79
N ASN A 450 -17.50 -4.78 19.53
CA ASN A 450 -17.71 -3.76 20.53
C ASN A 450 -17.80 -4.42 21.92
N ILE A 451 -16.91 -4.01 22.85
CA ILE A 451 -16.98 -4.42 24.27
C ILE A 451 -18.11 -3.65 24.94
N THR A 452 -18.22 -2.37 24.62
CA THR A 452 -19.30 -1.48 25.04
C THR A 452 -19.71 -0.59 23.86
N SER A 453 -20.73 0.25 24.01
CA SER A 453 -21.11 1.25 22.99
C SER A 453 -19.94 2.19 22.61
N ASP A 454 -19.01 2.42 23.51
CA ASP A 454 -17.95 3.41 23.38
C ASP A 454 -16.57 2.76 23.23
N CYS A 455 -16.48 1.43 23.32
CA CYS A 455 -15.22 0.70 23.28
C CYS A 455 -15.26 -0.41 22.24
N ASP A 456 -14.45 -0.27 21.19
CA ASP A 456 -14.24 -1.25 20.14
C ASP A 456 -12.97 -2.05 20.42
N TYR A 457 -12.92 -3.30 19.95
CA TYR A 457 -11.72 -4.11 19.99
C TYR A 457 -11.44 -4.79 18.65
N ARG A 458 -10.16 -5.15 18.46
CA ARG A 458 -9.71 -5.99 17.36
C ARG A 458 -8.62 -6.92 17.85
N VAL A 459 -8.68 -8.18 17.45
CA VAL A 459 -7.64 -9.18 17.68
C VAL A 459 -7.24 -9.83 16.37
N MET A 460 -5.96 -10.08 16.21
CA MET A 460 -5.39 -10.69 15.01
C MET A 460 -4.33 -11.71 15.41
N VAL A 461 -4.22 -12.79 14.64
CA VAL A 461 -3.16 -13.79 14.75
C VAL A 461 -2.73 -14.25 13.36
N SER A 462 -1.43 -14.41 13.16
CA SER A 462 -0.86 -14.96 11.92
C SER A 462 0.21 -15.99 12.24
N TYR A 463 0.26 -17.04 11.45
CA TYR A 463 1.35 -18.00 11.42
C TYR A 463 1.93 -18.06 10.02
N GLN A 464 3.23 -17.94 9.88
CA GLN A 464 3.92 -17.86 8.61
C GLN A 464 5.13 -18.81 8.57
N LYS A 465 5.34 -19.43 7.40
CA LYS A 465 6.57 -20.12 7.02
C LYS A 465 7.14 -19.50 5.76
N ALA A 466 8.46 -19.41 5.65
CA ALA A 466 9.12 -18.90 4.46
C ALA A 466 10.39 -19.72 4.13
N TRP A 467 10.62 -19.94 2.83
CA TRP A 467 11.73 -20.72 2.27
C TRP A 467 12.63 -19.87 1.38
N GLY A 468 12.95 -18.65 1.82
CA GLY A 468 13.71 -17.70 1.03
C GLY A 468 12.91 -17.14 -0.14
N SER A 469 13.55 -17.00 -1.30
CA SER A 469 12.92 -16.55 -2.54
C SER A 469 13.06 -17.60 -3.65
N GLY A 470 12.39 -17.40 -4.78
CA GLY A 470 12.51 -18.29 -5.93
C GLY A 470 13.95 -18.43 -6.45
N ARG A 471 14.77 -17.37 -6.33
CA ARG A 471 16.17 -17.35 -6.77
C ARG A 471 17.18 -17.72 -5.70
N LEU A 472 16.84 -17.54 -4.43
CA LEU A 472 17.67 -17.88 -3.27
C LEU A 472 16.84 -18.74 -2.31
N PRO A 473 16.52 -19.99 -2.71
CA PRO A 473 15.71 -20.87 -1.89
C PRO A 473 16.50 -21.33 -0.67
N GLN A 474 15.81 -21.45 0.45
CA GLN A 474 16.36 -22.03 1.70
C GLN A 474 15.83 -23.44 1.89
N GLY A 475 16.70 -24.36 2.29
CA GLY A 475 16.33 -25.75 2.55
C GLY A 475 15.51 -25.94 3.83
N VAL A 476 15.67 -25.04 4.80
CA VAL A 476 14.94 -25.04 6.07
C VAL A 476 14.01 -23.82 6.11
N ALA A 477 12.75 -24.04 6.44
CA ALA A 477 11.79 -22.97 6.57
C ALA A 477 12.05 -22.12 7.82
N LEU A 478 12.03 -20.81 7.66
CA LEU A 478 11.90 -19.89 8.78
C LEU A 478 10.42 -19.78 9.17
N HIS A 479 10.16 -19.63 10.46
CA HIS A 479 8.82 -19.58 11.03
C HIS A 479 8.56 -18.25 11.71
N ASN A 480 7.30 -17.85 11.79
CA ASN A 480 6.89 -16.75 12.64
C ASN A 480 5.44 -16.91 13.09
N THR A 481 5.18 -16.64 14.36
CA THR A 481 3.84 -16.43 14.91
C THR A 481 3.74 -14.99 15.34
N SER A 482 2.72 -14.28 14.86
CA SER A 482 2.43 -12.89 15.24
C SER A 482 1.03 -12.80 15.80
N ALA A 483 0.84 -12.04 16.88
CA ALA A 483 -0.50 -11.74 17.39
C ALA A 483 -0.59 -10.31 17.89
N MET A 484 -1.83 -9.79 17.90
CA MET A 484 -2.16 -8.44 18.33
C MET A 484 -3.52 -8.40 19.01
N ALA A 485 -3.61 -7.57 20.06
CA ALA A 485 -4.87 -7.09 20.63
C ALA A 485 -4.87 -5.57 20.60
N GLU A 486 -5.99 -5.00 20.14
CA GLU A 486 -6.22 -3.55 20.03
C GLU A 486 -7.54 -3.21 20.71
N ALA A 487 -7.58 -2.11 21.43
CA ALA A 487 -8.82 -1.49 21.93
C ALA A 487 -8.84 -0.01 21.56
N THR A 488 -10.01 0.49 21.16
CA THR A 488 -10.26 1.91 20.87
C THR A 488 -11.45 2.38 21.70
N TRP A 489 -11.20 3.32 22.59
CA TRP A 489 -12.23 3.93 23.43
C TRP A 489 -12.58 5.33 22.93
N ARG A 490 -13.86 5.56 22.60
CA ARG A 490 -14.40 6.88 22.26
C ARG A 490 -14.79 7.58 23.55
N ALA A 491 -14.07 8.64 23.89
CA ALA A 491 -14.25 9.41 25.12
C ALA A 491 -15.17 10.64 24.92
N ASP A 492 -16.13 10.56 24.00
CA ASP A 492 -17.03 11.65 23.60
C ASP A 492 -17.82 12.25 24.77
N ARG A 493 -18.06 11.45 25.82
CA ARG A 493 -18.73 11.93 27.05
C ARG A 493 -17.87 12.93 27.82
N TRP A 494 -16.54 12.85 27.70
CA TRP A 494 -15.62 13.74 28.35
C TRP A 494 -15.24 14.92 27.46
N LEU A 495 -14.91 14.62 26.22
CA LEU A 495 -14.58 15.62 25.19
C LEU A 495 -15.04 15.09 23.83
N PRO A 496 -16.08 15.71 23.21
CA PRO A 496 -16.55 15.28 21.90
C PRO A 496 -15.41 15.26 20.89
N GLY A 497 -15.27 14.13 20.19
CA GLY A 497 -14.21 13.90 19.20
C GLY A 497 -12.90 13.34 19.77
N LEU A 498 -12.83 13.09 21.09
CA LEU A 498 -11.66 12.44 21.70
C LEU A 498 -11.77 10.92 21.63
N SER A 499 -10.71 10.26 21.18
CA SER A 499 -10.57 8.81 21.23
C SER A 499 -9.16 8.39 21.67
N LEU A 500 -9.08 7.26 22.38
CA LEU A 500 -7.84 6.65 22.83
C LEU A 500 -7.75 5.26 22.23
N LYS A 501 -6.61 4.94 21.64
CA LYS A 501 -6.31 3.60 21.11
C LYS A 501 -5.10 3.04 21.84
N ALA A 502 -5.19 1.78 22.25
CA ALA A 502 -4.07 1.01 22.78
C ALA A 502 -3.95 -0.30 22.00
N GLN A 503 -2.71 -0.72 21.75
CA GLN A 503 -2.40 -1.92 21.01
C GLN A 503 -1.20 -2.61 21.64
N VAL A 504 -1.26 -3.93 21.77
CA VAL A 504 -0.14 -4.78 22.15
C VAL A 504 0.04 -5.84 21.07
N ALA A 505 1.28 -6.14 20.70
CA ALA A 505 1.58 -7.12 19.70
C ALA A 505 2.89 -7.85 20.00
N PHE A 506 3.00 -9.07 19.50
CA PHE A 506 4.25 -9.83 19.55
C PHE A 506 4.49 -10.59 18.25
N ASP A 507 5.76 -10.83 17.96
CA ASP A 507 6.28 -11.76 16.98
C ASP A 507 7.15 -12.79 17.71
N ALA A 508 7.07 -14.06 17.30
CA ALA A 508 7.90 -15.14 17.82
C ALA A 508 8.33 -16.06 16.69
N GLY A 509 9.64 -16.17 16.48
CA GLY A 509 10.24 -17.05 15.47
C GLY A 509 11.37 -16.42 14.67
N ASP A 510 11.98 -17.21 13.81
CA ASP A 510 13.22 -16.88 13.09
C ASP A 510 13.01 -15.92 11.91
N LEU A 511 11.79 -15.83 11.36
CA LEU A 511 11.53 -15.02 10.16
C LEU A 511 11.53 -13.52 10.46
N ARG A 512 10.95 -13.11 11.60
CA ARG A 512 10.85 -11.70 12.01
C ARG A 512 11.62 -11.39 13.30
N GLY A 513 12.11 -12.44 13.98
CA GLY A 513 12.71 -12.34 15.31
C GLY A 513 11.67 -12.29 16.43
N ASP A 514 12.09 -12.59 17.65
CA ASP A 514 11.27 -12.44 18.84
C ASP A 514 11.14 -10.96 19.17
N ASN A 515 9.91 -10.46 19.21
CA ASN A 515 9.64 -9.04 19.39
C ASN A 515 8.32 -8.85 20.16
N PHE A 516 8.34 -8.02 21.16
CA PHE A 516 7.14 -7.58 21.87
C PHE A 516 7.05 -6.06 21.80
N GLY A 517 5.86 -5.53 21.57
CA GLY A 517 5.67 -4.09 21.54
C GLY A 517 4.27 -3.65 21.93
N ALA A 518 4.20 -2.38 22.31
CA ALA A 518 2.95 -1.69 22.60
C ALA A 518 2.89 -0.36 21.88
N MET A 519 1.67 0.07 21.53
CA MET A 519 1.37 1.36 20.93
C MET A 519 0.21 2.01 21.65
N VAL A 520 0.29 3.33 21.83
CA VAL A 520 -0.80 4.16 22.34
C VAL A 520 -1.00 5.34 21.41
N ALA A 521 -2.25 5.70 21.14
CA ALA A 521 -2.60 6.88 20.39
C ALA A 521 -3.76 7.63 21.05
N VAL A 522 -3.67 8.96 21.08
CA VAL A 522 -4.73 9.87 21.49
C VAL A 522 -5.09 10.72 20.30
N LYS A 523 -6.31 10.59 19.82
CA LYS A 523 -6.83 11.33 18.66
C LYS A 523 -7.93 12.27 19.09
N TYR A 524 -7.81 13.52 18.67
CA TYR A 524 -8.89 14.50 18.74
C TYR A 524 -9.35 14.86 17.32
N SER A 525 -10.63 14.83 17.06
CA SER A 525 -11.21 15.14 15.74
C SER A 525 -12.39 16.09 15.85
N GLY A 526 -12.60 16.89 14.83
CA GLY A 526 -13.68 17.84 14.75
C GLY A 526 -13.96 18.31 13.34
N SER A 527 -14.87 19.29 13.23
CA SER A 527 -15.19 19.90 11.94
C SER A 527 -15.22 21.42 12.05
N LEU A 528 -14.68 22.10 11.03
CA LEU A 528 -14.73 23.56 10.86
C LEU A 528 -15.84 23.93 9.89
N PHE A 529 -16.40 25.15 10.07
CA PHE A 529 -17.43 25.73 9.21
C PHE A 529 -18.75 24.96 9.17
N ASN A 530 -19.01 24.16 10.19
CA ASN A 530 -20.31 23.51 10.36
C ASN A 530 -21.37 24.61 10.61
N LYS A 531 -22.35 24.76 9.74
CA LYS A 531 -23.50 25.61 10.04
C LYS A 531 -24.20 24.96 11.23
N LYS A 532 -24.13 25.60 12.41
CA LYS A 532 -25.06 25.23 13.48
C LYS A 532 -26.47 25.26 12.89
N LYS A 533 -27.16 24.13 12.93
CA LYS A 533 -28.58 24.06 12.65
C LYS A 533 -29.37 24.85 13.70
#